data_6fdaa29784766202b07327c4c36f2d67
#
_entry.id   6fdaa29784766202b07327c4c36f2d67
#
_cell.length_a   1.000
_cell.length_b   1.000
_cell.length_c   1.000
_cell.angle_alpha   90.00
_cell.angle_beta   90.00
_cell.angle_gamma   90.00
#
_symmetry.space_group_name_H-M   'P 1'
#
loop_
_entity.id
_entity.type
_entity.pdbx_description
1 polymer ?
#
loop_
_entity_poly.entity_id
_entity_poly.type
_entity_poly.pdbx_seq_one_letter_code
_entity_poly.pdbx_strand_id
1 'polypeptide(L)'
;MESVCIWAHFFGSQYCDCGWQLDEAKRRIDEEKNGLIIFAFEQHGKAVGLRNHFIVYAEGQRRGHELVVDAYTSLGFDEDYRKHYGDVADILKHFGLKSI
;
A
#
# COMPACT_ATOMS: atom_id res chain seq x y z
N MET A 1 4.59 4.78 6.64
CA MET A 1 3.69 5.16 5.52
C MET A 1 3.02 3.93 4.95
N GLU A 2 1.73 4.02 4.69
CA GLU A 2 0.95 2.95 4.06
C GLU A 2 0.29 3.47 2.79
N SER A 3 0.49 2.78 1.68
CA SER A 3 -0.31 3.01 0.48
C SER A 3 -1.64 2.30 0.66
N VAL A 4 -2.74 2.97 0.37
CA VAL A 4 -4.05 2.36 0.57
C VAL A 4 -4.23 1.17 -0.38
N CYS A 5 -4.81 0.10 0.15
CA CYS A 5 -5.24 -1.05 -0.63
C CYS A 5 -6.68 -1.36 -0.25
N ILE A 6 -7.61 -0.97 -1.10
CA ILE A 6 -9.03 -1.14 -0.84
C ILE A 6 -9.39 -2.62 -0.55
N TRP A 7 -8.76 -3.54 -1.28
CA TRP A 7 -9.05 -4.97 -1.14
C TRP A 7 -8.63 -5.52 0.21
N ALA A 8 -7.40 -5.23 0.64
CA ALA A 8 -6.88 -5.73 1.91
C ALA A 8 -7.38 -4.93 3.11
N HIS A 9 -7.32 -3.60 3.02
CA HIS A 9 -7.63 -2.75 4.17
C HIS A 9 -9.12 -2.69 4.49
N PHE A 10 -9.99 -2.75 3.48
CA PHE A 10 -11.43 -2.63 3.67
C PHE A 10 -12.17 -3.96 3.54
N PHE A 11 -11.68 -4.89 2.74
CA PHE A 11 -12.37 -6.15 2.48
C PHE A 11 -11.61 -7.39 2.93
N GLY A 12 -10.45 -7.22 3.54
CA GLY A 12 -9.70 -8.33 4.13
C GLY A 12 -9.07 -9.28 3.13
N SER A 13 -8.80 -8.85 1.91
CA SER A 13 -8.13 -9.67 0.91
C SER A 13 -6.75 -10.11 1.39
N GLN A 14 -6.41 -11.37 1.14
CA GLN A 14 -5.09 -11.94 1.44
C GLN A 14 -4.24 -12.14 0.19
N TYR A 15 -4.68 -11.65 -0.95
CA TYR A 15 -3.90 -11.75 -2.19
C TYR A 15 -2.61 -10.94 -2.14
N CYS A 16 -2.60 -9.84 -1.41
CA CYS A 16 -1.38 -9.09 -1.05
C CYS A 16 -1.20 -9.11 0.47
N ASP A 17 -0.06 -8.65 0.95
CA ASP A 17 0.23 -8.56 2.38
C ASP A 17 -0.09 -7.20 3.00
N CYS A 18 -0.82 -6.34 2.28
CA CYS A 18 -1.13 -4.99 2.74
C CYS A 18 -1.89 -4.95 4.06
N GLY A 19 -2.83 -5.89 4.28
CA GLY A 19 -3.55 -6.00 5.54
C GLY A 19 -2.64 -6.34 6.69
N TRP A 20 -1.75 -7.31 6.49
CA TRP A 20 -0.77 -7.70 7.49
C TRP A 20 0.19 -6.54 7.82
N GLN A 21 0.63 -5.80 6.81
CA GLN A 21 1.53 -4.65 7.01
C GLN A 21 0.89 -3.60 7.91
N LEU A 22 -0.39 -3.28 7.71
CA LEU A 22 -1.09 -2.34 8.54
C LEU A 22 -1.26 -2.84 9.98
N ASP A 23 -1.65 -4.10 10.15
CA ASP A 23 -1.82 -4.71 11.45
C ASP A 23 -0.49 -4.73 12.23
N GLU A 24 0.60 -5.07 11.57
CA GLU A 24 1.93 -5.08 12.17
C GLU A 24 2.39 -3.66 12.57
N ALA A 25 2.10 -2.66 11.74
CA ALA A 25 2.41 -1.27 12.06
C ALA A 25 1.65 -0.81 13.32
N LYS A 26 0.37 -1.14 13.40
CA LYS A 26 -0.45 -0.84 14.58
C LYS A 26 0.09 -1.53 15.83
N ARG A 27 0.47 -2.79 15.70
CA ARG A 27 1.03 -3.56 16.82
C ARG A 27 2.30 -2.91 17.37
N ARG A 28 3.21 -2.52 16.48
CA ARG A 28 4.48 -1.88 16.88
C ARG A 28 4.25 -0.54 17.55
N ILE A 29 3.33 0.26 17.02
CA ILE A 29 2.97 1.54 17.62
C ILE A 29 2.37 1.34 19.02
N ASP A 30 1.53 0.33 19.18
CA ASP A 30 0.94 0.01 20.48
C ASP A 30 2.00 -0.43 21.49
N GLU A 31 2.96 -1.25 21.06
CA GLU A 31 4.09 -1.65 21.92
C GLU A 31 4.92 -0.46 22.38
N GLU A 32 5.28 0.42 21.45
CA GLU A 32 6.14 1.58 21.73
C GLU A 32 5.37 2.74 22.36
N LYS A 33 4.04 2.68 22.39
CA LYS A 33 3.14 3.74 22.87
C LYS A 33 3.33 5.08 22.16
N ASN A 34 3.93 5.05 20.98
CA ASN A 34 4.19 6.25 20.18
C ASN A 34 4.38 5.87 18.72
N GLY A 35 3.78 6.62 17.83
CA GLY A 35 3.95 6.41 16.40
C GLY A 35 2.94 7.17 15.55
N LEU A 36 3.13 7.10 14.25
CA LEU A 36 2.28 7.77 13.28
C LEU A 36 2.13 6.89 12.06
N ILE A 37 0.89 6.72 11.60
CA ILE A 37 0.61 6.06 10.32
C ILE A 37 0.14 7.13 9.33
N ILE A 38 0.81 7.21 8.19
CA ILE A 38 0.41 8.08 7.10
C ILE A 38 -0.15 7.21 5.98
N PHE A 39 -1.42 7.40 5.65
CA PHE A 39 -2.07 6.70 4.55
C PHE A 39 -1.97 7.51 3.26
N ALA A 40 -1.38 6.94 2.23
CA ALA A 40 -1.31 7.54 0.91
C ALA A 40 -2.48 7.03 0.05
N PHE A 41 -3.61 7.74 0.10
CA PHE A 41 -4.81 7.34 -0.64
C PHE A 41 -4.64 7.43 -2.15
N GLU A 42 -3.78 8.30 -2.63
CA GLU A 42 -3.53 8.48 -4.06
C GLU A 42 -2.60 7.42 -4.65
N GLN A 43 -2.12 6.49 -3.83
CA GLN A 43 -1.23 5.41 -4.28
C GLN A 43 -1.95 4.07 -4.42
N HIS A 44 -3.22 4.07 -4.78
CA HIS A 44 -3.97 2.85 -5.04
C HIS A 44 -3.23 1.93 -6.02
N GLY A 45 -3.05 0.66 -5.61
CA GLY A 45 -2.43 -0.32 -6.48
C GLY A 45 -1.05 0.09 -6.95
N LYS A 46 -0.14 0.44 -6.05
CA LYS A 46 1.21 0.91 -6.40
C LYS A 46 1.19 2.14 -7.31
N ALA A 47 0.28 3.06 -7.05
CA ALA A 47 0.10 4.29 -7.81
C ALA A 47 -0.43 4.10 -9.24
N VAL A 48 -0.90 2.91 -9.61
CA VAL A 48 -1.53 2.72 -10.94
C VAL A 48 -2.97 3.24 -10.98
N GLY A 49 -3.53 3.59 -9.83
CA GLY A 49 -4.87 4.11 -9.70
C GLY A 49 -5.92 3.02 -9.42
N LEU A 50 -7.07 3.43 -8.93
CA LEU A 50 -8.10 2.49 -8.47
C LEU A 50 -8.62 1.60 -9.60
N ARG A 51 -8.89 2.18 -10.77
CA ARG A 51 -9.38 1.42 -11.92
C ARG A 51 -8.41 0.30 -12.31
N ASN A 52 -7.13 0.64 -12.43
CA ASN A 52 -6.11 -0.35 -12.79
C ASN A 52 -5.86 -1.35 -11.67
N HIS A 53 -6.08 -0.98 -10.43
CA HIS A 53 -6.02 -1.89 -9.30
C HIS A 53 -7.09 -2.99 -9.41
N PHE A 54 -8.31 -2.65 -9.83
CA PHE A 54 -9.34 -3.65 -10.14
C PHE A 54 -8.90 -4.58 -11.26
N ILE A 55 -8.31 -4.03 -12.32
CA ILE A 55 -7.83 -4.81 -13.46
C ILE A 55 -6.73 -5.79 -13.04
N VAL A 56 -5.80 -5.36 -12.19
CA VAL A 56 -4.73 -6.21 -11.65
C VAL A 56 -5.30 -7.41 -10.89
N TYR A 57 -6.28 -7.17 -10.01
CA TYR A 57 -6.90 -8.24 -9.25
C TYR A 57 -7.66 -9.21 -10.15
N ALA A 58 -8.39 -8.70 -11.15
CA ALA A 58 -9.10 -9.53 -12.11
C ALA A 58 -8.13 -10.39 -12.92
N GLU A 59 -6.99 -9.83 -13.34
CA GLU A 59 -5.95 -10.56 -14.07
C GLU A 59 -5.34 -11.67 -13.21
N GLY A 60 -5.07 -11.38 -11.96
CA GLY A 60 -4.55 -12.37 -11.02
C GLY A 60 -5.51 -13.55 -10.84
N GLN A 61 -6.80 -13.28 -10.71
CA GLN A 61 -7.83 -14.32 -10.61
C GLN A 61 -7.97 -15.13 -11.91
N ARG A 62 -7.98 -14.44 -13.04
CA ARG A 62 -8.12 -15.07 -14.36
C ARG A 62 -6.96 -16.01 -14.67
N ARG A 63 -5.74 -15.63 -14.31
CA ARG A 63 -4.53 -16.42 -14.61
C ARG A 63 -4.05 -17.28 -13.46
N GLY A 64 -4.68 -17.20 -12.28
CA GLY A 64 -4.29 -17.97 -11.12
C GLY A 64 -2.94 -17.56 -10.54
N HIS A 65 -2.55 -16.29 -10.68
CA HIS A 65 -1.31 -15.80 -10.08
C HIS A 65 -1.39 -15.86 -8.55
N GLU A 66 -0.42 -16.52 -7.93
CA GLU A 66 -0.33 -16.59 -6.47
C GLU A 66 0.16 -15.28 -5.87
N LEU A 67 1.06 -14.58 -6.55
CA LEU A 67 1.60 -13.31 -6.09
C LEU A 67 0.98 -12.16 -6.90
N VAL A 68 0.54 -11.14 -6.21
CA VAL A 68 -0.06 -9.96 -6.85
C VAL A 68 0.93 -9.25 -7.78
N VAL A 69 2.22 -9.29 -7.47
CA VAL A 69 3.26 -8.68 -8.32
C VAL A 69 3.28 -9.29 -9.71
N ASP A 70 2.99 -10.58 -9.84
CA ASP A 70 2.94 -11.25 -11.13
C ASP A 70 1.81 -10.69 -12.01
N ALA A 71 0.67 -10.34 -11.40
CA ALA A 71 -0.44 -9.71 -12.11
C ALA A 71 -0.04 -8.31 -12.61
N TYR A 72 0.65 -7.52 -11.81
CA TYR A 72 1.17 -6.21 -12.25
C TYR A 72 2.13 -6.36 -13.43
N THR A 73 3.08 -7.27 -13.32
CA THR A 73 4.07 -7.51 -14.36
C THR A 73 3.42 -8.00 -15.64
N SER A 74 2.47 -8.91 -15.56
CA SER A 74 1.73 -9.49 -16.68
C SER A 74 0.97 -8.42 -17.48
N LEU A 75 0.49 -7.37 -16.82
CA LEU A 75 -0.21 -6.26 -17.45
C LEU A 75 0.73 -5.11 -17.87
N GLY A 76 2.03 -5.24 -17.62
CA GLY A 76 3.03 -4.23 -18.02
C GLY A 76 3.06 -2.99 -17.12
N PHE A 77 2.54 -3.06 -15.90
CA PHE A 77 2.61 -1.94 -14.97
C PHE A 77 4.00 -1.84 -14.35
N ASP A 78 4.48 -0.60 -14.23
CA ASP A 78 5.71 -0.29 -13.51
C ASP A 78 5.48 -0.40 -12.00
N GLU A 79 6.48 -0.89 -11.29
CA GLU A 79 6.45 -0.98 -9.83
C GLU A 79 6.87 0.33 -9.14
N ASP A 80 7.10 1.40 -9.86
CA ASP A 80 7.50 2.68 -9.27
C ASP A 80 6.30 3.37 -8.61
N TYR A 81 6.24 3.27 -7.29
CA TYR A 81 5.19 3.84 -6.46
C TYR A 81 5.69 4.94 -5.52
N ARG A 82 6.79 5.59 -5.87
CA ARG A 82 7.40 6.66 -5.05
C ARG A 82 6.77 8.03 -5.27
N LYS A 83 5.65 8.06 -5.95
CA LYS A 83 4.93 9.21 -6.41
C LYS A 83 4.40 10.02 -5.25
N HIS A 84 4.42 10.63 -4.49
CA HIS A 84 3.90 11.36 -3.33
C HIS A 84 4.77 11.23 -2.07
N TYR A 85 5.98 10.68 -2.19
CA TYR A 85 6.87 10.58 -1.03
C TYR A 85 7.34 11.96 -0.53
N GLY A 86 7.38 12.97 -1.42
CA GLY A 86 7.66 14.33 -1.01
C GLY A 86 6.64 14.89 -0.03
N ASP A 87 5.36 14.59 -0.24
CA ASP A 87 4.28 15.00 0.66
C ASP A 87 4.44 14.37 2.03
N VAL A 88 4.84 13.11 2.08
CA VAL A 88 5.13 12.41 3.33
C VAL A 88 6.29 13.07 4.09
N ALA A 89 7.34 13.45 3.38
CA ALA A 89 8.47 14.15 3.98
C ALA A 89 8.04 15.50 4.58
N ASP A 90 7.17 16.23 3.90
CA ASP A 90 6.64 17.51 4.39
C ASP A 90 5.79 17.32 5.64
N ILE A 91 4.94 16.28 5.70
CA ILE A 91 4.16 15.94 6.87
C ILE A 91 5.07 15.64 8.07
N LEU A 92 6.10 14.83 7.85
CA LEU A 92 7.06 14.47 8.90
C LEU A 92 7.79 15.70 9.45
N LYS A 93 8.17 16.61 8.58
CA LYS A 93 8.79 17.89 8.98
C LYS A 93 7.83 18.73 9.79
N HIS A 94 6.56 18.81 9.37
CA HIS A 94 5.55 19.57 10.08
C HIS A 94 5.38 19.10 11.53
N PHE A 95 5.41 17.81 11.77
CA PHE A 95 5.33 17.23 13.12
C PHE A 95 6.67 17.15 13.84
N GLY A 96 7.77 17.60 13.24
CA GLY A 96 9.10 17.59 13.85
C GLY A 96 9.69 16.19 13.99
N LEU A 97 9.24 15.24 13.22
CA LEU A 97 9.74 13.85 13.25
C LEU A 97 11.00 13.72 12.41
N LYS A 98 12.06 13.12 12.97
CA LYS A 98 13.38 13.02 12.34
C LYS A 98 13.76 11.62 11.88
N SER A 99 13.02 10.62 12.32
CA SER A 99 13.24 9.24 11.87
C SER A 99 11.93 8.47 11.83
N ILE A 100 11.92 7.48 10.98
CA ILE A 100 10.74 6.63 10.77
C ILE A 100 11.14 5.16 10.78
#